data_ea8df12000f6cfffca99f595bcc03e90
#
_entry.id   ea8df12000f6cfffca99f595bcc03e90
#
_cell.length_a   1.000
_cell.length_b   1.000
_cell.length_c   1.000
_cell.angle_alpha   90.00
_cell.angle_beta   90.00
_cell.angle_gamma   90.00
#
_symmetry.space_group_name_H-M   'P 1'
#
loop_
_entity.id
_entity.type
_entity.pdbx_description
1 polymer ?
#
loop_
_entity_poly.entity_id
_entity_poly.type
_entity_poly.pdbx_seq_one_letter_code
_entity_poly.pdbx_strand_id
1 'polypeptide(L)'
;MRGTRVKLGKNKGKTKTGNMKFETLFKGKKPLIGMIHTGCMLGKDMLETAKREIEIYLKYDIYPLIENYFGSAVDCEKVLAWLQEYHPKAIYGVNILGDAEGAFLLAKTYGAKFIQIDSVCGHLEPERDEEYVKELESLRMIHDVVLLGGVRFKYQPVHSGRSLEEDLRLGMERCDAIVCTGEGTGLSTPFKKIERFKEVLNDFPVIVGAGVTLDTIEETFRLSDGAIVGSWFKEGHVDIGNVNEDYVKLMAQMN
;
A
#
# COMPACT_ATOMS: atom_id res chain seq x y z
N MET A 1 -1.47 -53.38 -10.98
CA MET A 1 -2.06 -52.05 -10.99
C MET A 1 -0.95 -51.04 -10.65
N ARG A 2 -0.51 -50.25 -11.65
CA ARG A 2 0.58 -49.28 -11.44
C ARG A 2 -0.07 -47.90 -11.20
N GLY A 3 0.11 -47.34 -10.01
CA GLY A 3 -0.39 -46.06 -9.63
C GLY A 3 0.42 -44.93 -10.30
N THR A 4 -0.24 -44.11 -11.08
CA THR A 4 0.33 -42.92 -11.75
C THR A 4 0.44 -41.78 -10.74
N ARG A 5 1.66 -41.43 -10.32
CA ARG A 5 1.93 -40.23 -9.53
C ARG A 5 1.79 -39.00 -10.42
N VAL A 6 0.77 -38.17 -10.16
CA VAL A 6 0.64 -36.85 -10.75
C VAL A 6 1.70 -35.94 -10.09
N LYS A 7 2.67 -35.47 -10.88
CA LYS A 7 3.63 -34.45 -10.45
C LYS A 7 2.94 -33.09 -10.45
N LEU A 8 2.71 -32.49 -9.28
CA LEU A 8 2.35 -31.08 -9.15
C LEU A 8 3.51 -30.22 -9.71
N GLY A 9 3.26 -29.55 -10.82
CA GLY A 9 4.19 -28.61 -11.43
C GLY A 9 4.42 -27.42 -10.50
N LYS A 10 5.66 -27.16 -10.14
CA LYS A 10 6.07 -25.96 -9.38
C LYS A 10 5.88 -24.72 -10.27
N ASN A 11 4.90 -23.89 -9.94
CA ASN A 11 4.67 -22.61 -10.58
C ASN A 11 5.72 -21.59 -10.06
N LYS A 12 6.95 -21.65 -10.58
CA LYS A 12 8.09 -20.82 -10.15
C LYS A 12 8.20 -19.45 -10.89
N GLY A 13 7.26 -19.13 -11.79
CA GLY A 13 7.40 -17.98 -12.69
C GLY A 13 6.74 -16.68 -12.24
N LYS A 14 5.58 -16.75 -11.56
CA LYS A 14 4.78 -15.54 -11.23
C LYS A 14 5.34 -14.72 -10.06
N THR A 15 5.96 -15.32 -9.06
CA THR A 15 6.51 -14.61 -7.88
C THR A 15 7.70 -13.72 -8.21
N LYS A 16 8.51 -14.07 -9.22
CA LYS A 16 9.66 -13.25 -9.63
C LYS A 16 9.28 -11.94 -10.35
N THR A 17 8.12 -11.91 -11.02
CA THR A 17 7.69 -10.75 -11.81
C THR A 17 7.17 -9.60 -10.94
N GLY A 18 6.43 -9.92 -9.87
CA GLY A 18 5.91 -8.91 -8.93
C GLY A 18 7.04 -8.22 -8.16
N ASN A 19 7.99 -8.99 -7.63
CA ASN A 19 9.16 -8.47 -6.92
C ASN A 19 9.97 -7.51 -7.83
N MET A 20 10.19 -7.88 -9.09
CA MET A 20 10.91 -7.02 -10.04
C MET A 20 10.21 -5.68 -10.30
N LYS A 21 8.88 -5.62 -10.33
CA LYS A 21 8.13 -4.37 -10.54
C LYS A 21 8.30 -3.41 -9.35
N PHE A 22 8.16 -3.92 -8.13
CA PHE A 22 8.34 -3.13 -6.90
C PHE A 22 9.78 -2.60 -6.80
N GLU A 23 10.78 -3.46 -6.93
CA GLU A 23 12.19 -3.08 -6.86
C GLU A 23 12.58 -2.08 -7.95
N THR A 24 12.05 -2.25 -9.17
CA THR A 24 12.29 -1.33 -10.29
C THR A 24 11.71 0.05 -10.01
N LEU A 25 10.45 0.11 -9.52
CA LEU A 25 9.79 1.38 -9.22
C LEU A 25 10.55 2.19 -8.16
N PHE A 26 10.91 1.53 -7.06
CA PHE A 26 11.59 2.18 -5.94
C PHE A 26 13.13 2.10 -6.01
N LYS A 27 13.67 1.65 -7.17
CA LYS A 27 15.11 1.60 -7.46
C LYS A 27 15.94 0.82 -6.44
N GLY A 28 15.36 -0.27 -5.92
CA GLY A 28 15.97 -1.10 -4.88
C GLY A 28 16.07 -0.45 -3.50
N LYS A 29 15.44 0.72 -3.30
CA LYS A 29 15.36 1.38 -1.99
C LYS A 29 14.11 0.90 -1.24
N LYS A 30 14.14 1.00 0.08
CA LYS A 30 12.97 0.82 0.93
C LYS A 30 12.12 2.10 0.90
N PRO A 31 10.96 2.14 0.23
CA PRO A 31 10.18 3.37 0.11
C PRO A 31 9.61 3.81 1.46
N LEU A 32 9.72 5.11 1.72
CA LEU A 32 8.94 5.80 2.73
C LEU A 32 7.77 6.49 2.01
N ILE A 33 6.55 6.07 2.30
CA ILE A 33 5.33 6.54 1.64
C ILE A 33 4.55 7.39 2.62
N GLY A 34 4.16 8.60 2.22
CA GLY A 34 3.41 9.54 3.04
C GLY A 34 1.93 9.61 2.62
N MET A 35 1.02 9.44 3.58
CA MET A 35 -0.42 9.50 3.32
C MET A 35 -0.91 10.94 3.15
N ILE A 36 -1.73 11.16 2.12
CA ILE A 36 -2.52 12.37 1.89
C ILE A 36 -4.00 11.99 1.99
N HIS A 37 -4.65 12.33 3.11
CA HIS A 37 -6.06 12.04 3.38
C HIS A 37 -6.95 13.19 2.93
N THR A 38 -7.67 13.06 1.82
CA THR A 38 -8.40 14.17 1.21
C THR A 38 -9.60 14.65 2.01
N GLY A 39 -10.19 13.82 2.87
CA GLY A 39 -11.36 14.17 3.68
C GLY A 39 -11.07 14.74 5.06
N CYS A 40 -9.81 14.73 5.50
CA CYS A 40 -9.45 15.16 6.87
C CYS A 40 -9.20 16.66 7.02
N MET A 41 -9.51 17.46 6.01
CA MET A 41 -9.16 18.88 5.88
C MET A 41 -10.36 19.81 6.18
N LEU A 42 -11.08 19.54 7.25
CA LEU A 42 -12.30 20.28 7.61
C LEU A 42 -12.07 21.80 7.72
N GLY A 43 -12.91 22.56 7.00
CA GLY A 43 -12.88 24.02 7.02
C GLY A 43 -11.73 24.67 6.27
N LYS A 44 -10.95 23.91 5.50
CA LYS A 44 -9.83 24.39 4.67
C LYS A 44 -10.08 24.05 3.20
N ASP A 45 -9.39 24.75 2.31
CA ASP A 45 -9.32 24.33 0.90
C ASP A 45 -8.53 23.01 0.85
N MET A 46 -9.24 21.92 0.54
CA MET A 46 -8.69 20.58 0.49
C MET A 46 -7.53 20.49 -0.51
N LEU A 47 -7.72 21.03 -1.72
CA LEU A 47 -6.73 20.95 -2.78
C LEU A 47 -5.45 21.73 -2.42
N GLU A 48 -5.58 22.95 -1.91
CA GLU A 48 -4.42 23.77 -1.51
C GLU A 48 -3.67 23.12 -0.32
N THR A 49 -4.39 22.49 0.61
CA THR A 49 -3.75 21.75 1.71
C THR A 49 -3.00 20.53 1.19
N ALA A 50 -3.63 19.73 0.32
CA ALA A 50 -3.00 18.55 -0.28
C ALA A 50 -1.75 18.94 -1.09
N LYS A 51 -1.80 19.99 -1.88
CA LYS A 51 -0.64 20.52 -2.63
C LYS A 51 0.54 20.81 -1.69
N ARG A 52 0.29 21.59 -0.64
CA ARG A 52 1.34 21.92 0.36
C ARG A 52 1.93 20.66 1.00
N GLU A 53 1.11 19.71 1.38
CA GLU A 53 1.55 18.47 2.02
C GLU A 53 2.37 17.59 1.08
N ILE A 54 1.96 17.51 -0.19
CA ILE A 54 2.68 16.80 -1.24
C ILE A 54 4.04 17.45 -1.50
N GLU A 55 4.10 18.78 -1.59
CA GLU A 55 5.38 19.50 -1.76
C GLU A 55 6.36 19.21 -0.61
N ILE A 56 5.87 19.11 0.63
CA ILE A 56 6.69 18.69 1.77
C ILE A 56 7.23 17.27 1.53
N TYR A 57 6.38 16.31 1.13
CA TYR A 57 6.84 14.94 0.88
C TYR A 57 7.86 14.86 -0.24
N LEU A 58 7.60 15.51 -1.37
CA LEU A 58 8.52 15.52 -2.52
C LEU A 58 9.88 16.14 -2.18
N LYS A 59 9.91 17.17 -1.35
CA LYS A 59 11.15 17.82 -0.87
C LYS A 59 12.08 16.87 -0.12
N TYR A 60 11.53 15.86 0.54
CA TYR A 60 12.27 14.89 1.37
C TYR A 60 12.30 13.48 0.76
N ASP A 61 12.08 13.33 -0.55
CA ASP A 61 12.08 12.04 -1.26
C ASP A 61 11.07 11.02 -0.68
N ILE A 62 9.96 11.50 -0.11
CA ILE A 62 8.85 10.66 0.35
C ILE A 62 7.81 10.56 -0.76
N TYR A 63 7.30 9.35 -0.99
CA TYR A 63 6.34 9.07 -2.06
C TYR A 63 4.91 9.35 -1.60
N PRO A 64 4.18 10.33 -2.18
CA PRO A 64 2.80 10.62 -1.80
C PRO A 64 1.86 9.47 -2.16
N LEU A 65 0.98 9.08 -1.24
CA LEU A 65 -0.15 8.17 -1.46
C LEU A 65 -1.44 8.90 -1.14
N ILE A 66 -2.23 9.19 -2.18
CA ILE A 66 -3.47 9.96 -2.10
C ILE A 66 -4.62 9.00 -1.77
N GLU A 67 -5.36 9.28 -0.69
CA GLU A 67 -6.44 8.43 -0.20
C GLU A 67 -7.70 9.24 0.10
N ASN A 68 -8.87 8.68 -0.26
CA ASN A 68 -10.18 9.29 0.00
C ASN A 68 -10.69 9.09 1.43
N TYR A 69 -9.79 8.92 2.41
CA TYR A 69 -10.17 8.79 3.83
C TYR A 69 -10.98 10.00 4.30
N PHE A 70 -12.23 9.78 4.71
CA PHE A 70 -13.29 10.76 4.97
C PHE A 70 -13.63 11.69 3.80
N GLY A 71 -13.05 11.51 2.62
CA GLY A 71 -13.30 12.27 1.40
C GLY A 71 -13.96 11.41 0.31
N SER A 72 -13.84 11.86 -0.92
CA SER A 72 -14.39 11.19 -2.09
C SER A 72 -13.33 10.84 -3.13
N ALA A 73 -13.65 9.92 -4.05
CA ALA A 73 -12.79 9.64 -5.22
C ALA A 73 -12.58 10.89 -6.09
N VAL A 74 -13.58 11.78 -6.16
CA VAL A 74 -13.49 13.07 -6.90
C VAL A 74 -12.45 14.00 -6.26
N ASP A 75 -12.28 13.97 -4.95
CA ASP A 75 -11.26 14.77 -4.28
C ASP A 75 -9.85 14.22 -4.56
N CYS A 76 -9.68 12.90 -4.58
CA CYS A 76 -8.44 12.27 -5.04
C CYS A 76 -8.15 12.63 -6.51
N GLU A 77 -9.16 12.61 -7.37
CA GLU A 77 -9.02 12.96 -8.78
C GLU A 77 -8.47 14.37 -8.97
N LYS A 78 -8.98 15.38 -8.23
CA LYS A 78 -8.47 16.76 -8.28
C LYS A 78 -6.99 16.84 -7.90
N VAL A 79 -6.57 16.12 -6.86
CA VAL A 79 -5.17 16.09 -6.41
C VAL A 79 -4.28 15.38 -7.43
N LEU A 80 -4.73 14.26 -8.00
CA LEU A 80 -3.99 13.52 -9.01
C LEU A 80 -3.85 14.30 -10.32
N ALA A 81 -4.89 15.04 -10.75
CA ALA A 81 -4.83 15.93 -11.91
C ALA A 81 -3.76 17.01 -11.74
N TRP A 82 -3.71 17.64 -10.56
CA TRP A 82 -2.66 18.61 -10.24
C TRP A 82 -1.27 17.96 -10.24
N LEU A 83 -1.10 16.77 -9.65
CA LEU A 83 0.19 16.03 -9.65
C LEU A 83 0.65 15.74 -11.08
N GLN A 84 -0.25 15.29 -11.95
CA GLN A 84 0.08 15.02 -13.35
C GLN A 84 0.53 16.27 -14.10
N GLU A 85 -0.10 17.41 -13.85
CA GLU A 85 0.21 18.69 -14.50
C GLU A 85 1.53 19.28 -14.01
N TYR A 86 1.73 19.35 -12.69
CA TYR A 86 2.84 20.10 -12.09
C TYR A 86 4.03 19.21 -11.70
N HIS A 87 3.82 17.92 -11.45
CA HIS A 87 4.85 16.95 -11.04
C HIS A 87 4.84 15.66 -11.89
N PRO A 88 4.84 15.73 -13.24
CA PRO A 88 4.65 14.57 -14.12
C PRO A 88 5.75 13.49 -13.98
N LYS A 89 6.88 13.83 -13.36
CA LYS A 89 8.02 12.91 -13.12
C LYS A 89 8.02 12.32 -11.72
N ALA A 90 7.17 12.81 -10.82
CA ALA A 90 7.09 12.29 -9.46
C ALA A 90 6.52 10.87 -9.45
N ILE A 91 6.97 10.09 -8.46
CA ILE A 91 6.38 8.78 -8.15
C ILE A 91 5.35 9.02 -7.05
N TYR A 92 4.08 8.78 -7.35
CA TYR A 92 2.98 8.87 -6.40
C TYR A 92 2.00 7.73 -6.63
N GLY A 93 1.19 7.47 -5.61
CA GLY A 93 0.18 6.42 -5.63
C GLY A 93 -1.22 6.92 -5.28
N VAL A 94 -2.20 6.03 -5.42
CA VAL A 94 -3.59 6.27 -5.03
C VAL A 94 -4.19 5.05 -4.34
N ASN A 95 -5.02 5.31 -3.33
CA ASN A 95 -5.89 4.32 -2.69
C ASN A 95 -7.32 4.87 -2.70
N ILE A 96 -8.24 4.15 -3.32
CA ILE A 96 -9.68 4.45 -3.22
C ILE A 96 -10.31 3.38 -2.37
N LEU A 97 -10.65 3.76 -1.15
CA LEU A 97 -11.19 2.84 -0.13
C LEU A 97 -12.46 2.15 -0.65
N GLY A 98 -12.41 0.83 -0.70
CA GLY A 98 -13.54 0.01 -1.15
C GLY A 98 -13.79 -0.03 -2.66
N ASP A 99 -12.92 0.61 -3.47
CA ASP A 99 -13.08 0.67 -4.93
C ASP A 99 -11.74 0.41 -5.65
N ALA A 100 -11.44 -0.87 -5.86
CA ALA A 100 -10.22 -1.29 -6.55
C ALA A 100 -10.21 -0.82 -8.01
N GLU A 101 -11.35 -0.93 -8.73
CA GLU A 101 -11.46 -0.51 -10.13
C GLU A 101 -11.19 0.99 -10.28
N GLY A 102 -11.80 1.81 -9.41
CA GLY A 102 -11.57 3.26 -9.36
C GLY A 102 -10.10 3.60 -9.11
N ALA A 103 -9.41 2.88 -8.22
CA ALA A 103 -7.98 3.09 -7.98
C ALA A 103 -7.14 2.81 -9.23
N PHE A 104 -7.38 1.70 -9.95
CA PHE A 104 -6.71 1.38 -11.20
C PHE A 104 -7.00 2.43 -12.29
N LEU A 105 -8.26 2.84 -12.43
CA LEU A 105 -8.69 3.82 -13.44
C LEU A 105 -8.01 5.18 -13.19
N LEU A 106 -8.03 5.68 -11.96
CA LEU A 106 -7.40 6.94 -11.60
C LEU A 106 -5.88 6.88 -11.77
N ALA A 107 -5.24 5.78 -11.37
CA ALA A 107 -3.81 5.60 -11.58
C ALA A 107 -3.43 5.69 -13.06
N LYS A 108 -4.17 5.01 -13.94
CA LYS A 108 -3.95 5.06 -15.39
C LYS A 108 -4.18 6.44 -15.96
N THR A 109 -5.28 7.09 -15.56
CA THR A 109 -5.68 8.40 -16.10
C THR A 109 -4.69 9.49 -15.74
N TYR A 110 -4.23 9.50 -14.49
CA TYR A 110 -3.39 10.57 -13.94
C TYR A 110 -1.92 10.16 -13.73
N GLY A 111 -1.53 8.98 -14.20
CA GLY A 111 -0.13 8.56 -14.22
C GLY A 111 0.47 8.18 -12.87
N ALA A 112 -0.35 7.84 -11.86
CA ALA A 112 0.13 7.27 -10.62
C ALA A 112 0.89 5.97 -10.88
N LYS A 113 1.98 5.73 -10.15
CA LYS A 113 2.90 4.62 -10.40
C LYS A 113 2.63 3.40 -9.55
N PHE A 114 1.91 3.58 -8.45
CA PHE A 114 1.46 2.49 -7.59
C PHE A 114 0.05 2.76 -7.07
N ILE A 115 -0.63 1.71 -6.67
CA ILE A 115 -1.90 1.76 -5.97
C ILE A 115 -1.82 0.94 -4.69
N GLN A 116 -2.65 1.27 -3.71
CA GLN A 116 -2.91 0.42 -2.57
C GLN A 116 -4.34 -0.13 -2.67
N ILE A 117 -4.52 -1.38 -2.30
CA ILE A 117 -5.82 -2.01 -2.06
C ILE A 117 -5.77 -2.61 -0.65
N ASP A 118 -6.70 -2.23 0.21
CA ASP A 118 -6.69 -2.60 1.63
C ASP A 118 -6.77 -4.11 1.85
N SER A 119 -7.45 -4.84 0.97
CA SER A 119 -7.47 -6.30 1.05
C SER A 119 -7.48 -6.95 -0.31
N VAL A 120 -6.45 -7.74 -0.57
CA VAL A 120 -6.35 -8.59 -1.77
C VAL A 120 -6.58 -10.08 -1.45
N CYS A 121 -6.55 -10.45 -0.16
CA CYS A 121 -6.76 -11.84 0.29
C CYS A 121 -7.18 -11.90 1.76
N GLY A 122 -7.96 -12.92 2.10
CA GLY A 122 -8.35 -13.26 3.48
C GLY A 122 -9.68 -12.68 3.94
N HIS A 123 -10.21 -11.67 3.30
CA HIS A 123 -11.38 -10.89 3.72
C HIS A 123 -12.73 -11.40 3.19
N LEU A 124 -12.72 -12.28 2.21
CA LEU A 124 -13.92 -12.80 1.56
C LEU A 124 -14.11 -14.31 1.82
N GLU A 125 -15.36 -14.75 1.81
CA GLU A 125 -15.72 -16.16 1.73
C GLU A 125 -15.19 -16.78 0.42
N PRO A 126 -14.91 -18.10 0.38
CA PRO A 126 -14.24 -18.73 -0.76
C PRO A 126 -14.89 -18.48 -2.12
N GLU A 127 -16.23 -18.55 -2.21
CA GLU A 127 -16.95 -18.35 -3.46
C GLU A 127 -16.81 -16.92 -3.98
N ARG A 128 -16.88 -15.93 -3.11
CA ARG A 128 -16.68 -14.51 -3.45
C ARG A 128 -15.22 -14.19 -3.73
N ASP A 129 -14.30 -14.87 -3.06
CA ASP A 129 -12.86 -14.71 -3.28
C ASP A 129 -12.46 -15.17 -4.70
N GLU A 130 -13.08 -16.23 -5.25
CA GLU A 130 -12.84 -16.68 -6.62
C GLU A 130 -13.29 -15.65 -7.68
N GLU A 131 -14.42 -14.99 -7.47
CA GLU A 131 -14.92 -13.92 -8.36
C GLU A 131 -13.98 -12.70 -8.28
N TYR A 132 -13.68 -12.26 -7.08
CA TYR A 132 -12.79 -11.11 -6.83
C TYR A 132 -11.40 -11.31 -7.48
N VAL A 133 -10.83 -12.50 -7.40
CA VAL A 133 -9.53 -12.80 -8.04
C VAL A 133 -9.58 -12.60 -9.55
N LYS A 134 -10.66 -13.06 -10.22
CA LYS A 134 -10.82 -12.90 -11.67
C LYS A 134 -10.93 -11.43 -12.07
N GLU A 135 -11.67 -10.64 -11.29
CA GLU A 135 -11.77 -9.18 -11.48
C GLU A 135 -10.41 -8.51 -11.31
N LEU A 136 -9.72 -8.80 -10.19
CA LEU A 136 -8.41 -8.23 -9.91
C LEU A 136 -7.36 -8.61 -10.97
N GLU A 137 -7.34 -9.88 -11.42
CA GLU A 137 -6.45 -10.32 -12.50
C GLU A 137 -6.75 -9.57 -13.81
N SER A 138 -8.02 -9.34 -14.13
CA SER A 138 -8.42 -8.58 -15.31
C SER A 138 -7.94 -7.14 -15.24
N LEU A 139 -8.10 -6.48 -14.11
CA LEU A 139 -7.58 -5.11 -13.88
C LEU A 139 -6.05 -5.06 -14.01
N ARG A 140 -5.34 -6.02 -13.42
CA ARG A 140 -3.87 -6.09 -13.49
C ARG A 140 -3.34 -6.39 -14.91
N MET A 141 -4.11 -7.06 -15.76
CA MET A 141 -3.71 -7.29 -17.16
C MET A 141 -3.76 -6.02 -18.02
N ILE A 142 -4.69 -5.12 -17.74
CA ILE A 142 -4.90 -3.91 -18.55
C ILE A 142 -4.23 -2.65 -17.96
N HIS A 143 -3.72 -2.74 -16.73
CA HIS A 143 -3.09 -1.63 -16.03
C HIS A 143 -1.68 -2.01 -15.56
N ASP A 144 -0.67 -1.33 -16.10
CA ASP A 144 0.73 -1.53 -15.67
C ASP A 144 1.08 -0.58 -14.53
N VAL A 145 0.64 -0.95 -13.32
CA VAL A 145 0.85 -0.21 -12.07
C VAL A 145 1.31 -1.17 -10.98
N VAL A 146 2.16 -0.72 -10.05
CA VAL A 146 2.56 -1.52 -8.90
C VAL A 146 1.40 -1.57 -7.90
N LEU A 147 1.00 -2.77 -7.49
CA LEU A 147 -0.06 -2.99 -6.51
C LEU A 147 0.51 -3.35 -5.13
N LEU A 148 0.26 -2.48 -4.15
CA LEU A 148 0.48 -2.73 -2.74
C LEU A 148 -0.81 -3.33 -2.16
N GLY A 149 -0.82 -4.61 -1.79
CA GLY A 149 -2.02 -5.34 -1.39
C GLY A 149 -2.02 -5.73 0.08
N GLY A 150 -3.08 -5.39 0.82
CA GLY A 150 -3.26 -5.82 2.20
C GLY A 150 -3.68 -7.30 2.29
N VAL A 151 -3.13 -8.03 3.26
CA VAL A 151 -3.59 -9.37 3.63
C VAL A 151 -3.91 -9.36 5.12
N ARG A 152 -5.14 -9.72 5.47
CA ARG A 152 -5.66 -9.57 6.84
C ARG A 152 -5.38 -8.16 7.39
N PHE A 153 -5.76 -7.19 6.59
CA PHE A 153 -5.55 -5.78 6.83
C PHE A 153 -6.41 -5.28 7.99
N LYS A 154 -5.98 -4.23 8.68
CA LYS A 154 -6.76 -3.58 9.75
C LYS A 154 -8.20 -3.30 9.30
N TYR A 155 -9.14 -3.43 10.21
CA TYR A 155 -10.59 -3.23 9.99
C TYR A 155 -11.24 -4.16 8.95
N GLN A 156 -10.48 -5.07 8.35
CA GLN A 156 -11.04 -6.03 7.40
C GLN A 156 -11.36 -7.36 8.12
N PRO A 157 -12.50 -7.98 7.79
CA PRO A 157 -12.84 -9.27 8.35
C PRO A 157 -11.90 -10.37 7.86
N VAL A 158 -11.87 -11.51 8.55
CA VAL A 158 -11.19 -12.72 8.11
C VAL A 158 -12.26 -13.77 7.84
N HIS A 159 -12.62 -13.97 6.57
CA HIS A 159 -13.70 -14.88 6.14
C HIS A 159 -13.22 -16.01 5.23
N SER A 160 -11.93 -16.03 4.89
CA SER A 160 -11.37 -17.02 3.95
C SER A 160 -11.43 -18.48 4.44
N GLY A 161 -11.59 -18.71 5.75
CA GLY A 161 -11.47 -20.04 6.34
C GLY A 161 -10.06 -20.66 6.26
N ARG A 162 -9.08 -19.95 5.69
CA ARG A 162 -7.70 -20.38 5.50
C ARG A 162 -6.81 -19.97 6.68
N SER A 163 -5.64 -20.58 6.79
CA SER A 163 -4.57 -20.12 7.69
C SER A 163 -3.98 -18.78 7.21
N LEU A 164 -3.25 -18.07 8.08
CA LEU A 164 -2.53 -16.86 7.71
C LEU A 164 -1.52 -17.13 6.59
N GLU A 165 -0.80 -18.24 6.68
CA GLU A 165 0.23 -18.65 5.72
C GLU A 165 -0.36 -18.90 4.33
N GLU A 166 -1.55 -19.49 4.25
CA GLU A 166 -2.25 -19.70 2.97
C GLU A 166 -2.70 -18.38 2.38
N ASP A 167 -3.32 -17.48 3.18
CA ASP A 167 -3.72 -16.16 2.72
C ASP A 167 -2.52 -15.32 2.25
N LEU A 168 -1.38 -15.38 2.94
CA LEU A 168 -0.16 -14.68 2.53
C LEU A 168 0.39 -15.20 1.19
N ARG A 169 0.45 -16.53 1.01
CA ARG A 169 0.92 -17.12 -0.26
C ARG A 169 0.01 -16.76 -1.44
N LEU A 170 -1.30 -16.78 -1.23
CA LEU A 170 -2.25 -16.32 -2.25
C LEU A 170 -2.11 -14.81 -2.50
N GLY A 171 -1.88 -14.01 -1.45
CA GLY A 171 -1.63 -12.58 -1.58
C GLY A 171 -0.43 -12.26 -2.48
N MET A 172 0.67 -13.04 -2.40
CA MET A 172 1.83 -12.90 -3.29
C MET A 172 1.49 -13.05 -4.77
N GLU A 173 0.48 -13.84 -5.11
CA GLU A 173 0.05 -14.03 -6.50
C GLU A 173 -0.81 -12.87 -7.00
N ARG A 174 -1.37 -12.07 -6.08
CA ARG A 174 -2.37 -11.04 -6.35
C ARG A 174 -1.82 -9.61 -6.37
N CYS A 175 -0.65 -9.36 -5.77
CA CYS A 175 -0.06 -8.02 -5.67
C CYS A 175 1.46 -8.05 -5.92
N ASP A 176 2.10 -6.88 -5.88
CA ASP A 176 3.55 -6.72 -6.09
C ASP A 176 4.32 -6.48 -4.76
N ALA A 177 3.60 -6.10 -3.70
CA ALA A 177 4.09 -6.06 -2.33
C ALA A 177 2.91 -6.26 -1.36
N ILE A 178 3.16 -6.92 -0.21
CA ILE A 178 2.12 -7.11 0.81
C ILE A 178 2.21 -6.01 1.86
N VAL A 179 1.07 -5.38 2.16
CA VAL A 179 0.96 -4.39 3.23
C VAL A 179 0.54 -5.08 4.53
N CYS A 180 1.44 -5.04 5.51
CA CYS A 180 1.23 -5.55 6.86
C CYS A 180 0.81 -4.39 7.79
N THR A 181 -0.32 -4.53 8.49
CA THR A 181 -0.81 -3.51 9.43
C THR A 181 -1.00 -4.09 10.82
N GLY A 182 -1.04 -3.23 11.84
CA GLY A 182 -1.56 -3.55 13.17
C GLY A 182 -3.09 -3.72 13.13
N GLU A 183 -3.72 -3.47 14.26
CA GLU A 183 -5.19 -3.65 14.41
C GLU A 183 -5.97 -2.38 14.08
N GLY A 184 -5.33 -1.22 14.01
CA GLY A 184 -6.00 0.06 13.76
C GLY A 184 -5.06 1.15 13.25
N THR A 185 -5.66 2.26 12.79
CA THR A 185 -4.93 3.46 12.34
C THR A 185 -4.16 4.07 13.51
N GLY A 186 -2.89 4.39 13.30
CA GLY A 186 -2.02 4.94 14.35
C GLY A 186 -1.54 3.92 15.40
N LEU A 187 -2.10 2.70 15.41
CA LEU A 187 -1.62 1.63 16.29
C LEU A 187 -0.43 0.92 15.66
N SER A 188 0.62 0.72 16.45
CA SER A 188 1.84 0.05 16.00
C SER A 188 1.55 -1.35 15.45
N THR A 189 2.15 -1.65 14.32
CA THR A 189 2.20 -3.03 13.80
C THR A 189 3.19 -3.81 14.67
N PRO A 190 2.77 -4.90 15.34
CA PRO A 190 3.68 -5.68 16.17
C PRO A 190 4.84 -6.24 15.33
N PHE A 191 6.08 -6.06 15.79
CA PHE A 191 7.27 -6.57 15.08
C PHE A 191 7.20 -8.08 14.82
N LYS A 192 6.70 -8.86 15.77
CA LYS A 192 6.46 -10.30 15.59
C LYS A 192 5.52 -10.63 14.42
N LYS A 193 4.55 -9.75 14.14
CA LYS A 193 3.67 -9.92 12.97
C LYS A 193 4.45 -9.68 11.68
N ILE A 194 5.30 -8.64 11.64
CA ILE A 194 6.16 -8.35 10.49
C ILE A 194 7.13 -9.51 10.25
N GLU A 195 7.81 -9.98 11.28
CA GLU A 195 8.69 -11.15 11.22
C GLU A 195 7.96 -12.38 10.67
N ARG A 196 6.74 -12.66 11.17
CA ARG A 196 5.94 -13.79 10.70
C ARG A 196 5.56 -13.66 9.22
N PHE A 197 5.22 -12.45 8.76
CA PHE A 197 4.97 -12.19 7.34
C PHE A 197 6.23 -12.47 6.51
N LYS A 198 7.39 -11.95 6.91
CA LYS A 198 8.67 -12.17 6.22
C LYS A 198 9.10 -13.65 6.21
N GLU A 199 8.88 -14.40 7.29
CA GLU A 199 9.14 -15.85 7.33
C GLU A 199 8.35 -16.61 6.26
N VAL A 200 7.08 -16.26 6.04
CA VAL A 200 6.22 -16.92 5.04
C VAL A 200 6.52 -16.47 3.63
N LEU A 201 6.79 -15.17 3.46
CA LEU A 201 6.91 -14.49 2.18
C LEU A 201 8.35 -14.51 1.63
N ASN A 202 9.35 -14.81 2.48
CA ASN A 202 10.78 -14.80 2.14
C ASN A 202 11.22 -13.46 1.50
N ASP A 203 11.65 -13.48 0.23
CA ASP A 203 12.14 -12.32 -0.51
C ASP A 203 11.00 -11.44 -1.09
N PHE A 204 9.73 -11.84 -0.90
CA PHE A 204 8.62 -11.03 -1.39
C PHE A 204 8.48 -9.75 -0.56
N PRO A 205 8.26 -8.56 -1.20
CA PRO A 205 8.24 -7.29 -0.48
C PRO A 205 7.12 -7.19 0.54
N VAL A 206 7.45 -6.72 1.74
CA VAL A 206 6.52 -6.43 2.84
C VAL A 206 6.64 -4.96 3.22
N ILE A 207 5.53 -4.23 3.14
CA ILE A 207 5.42 -2.83 3.54
C ILE A 207 4.66 -2.75 4.87
N VAL A 208 5.18 -2.00 5.84
CA VAL A 208 4.45 -1.75 7.09
C VAL A 208 3.50 -0.55 6.88
N GLY A 209 2.20 -0.79 7.02
CA GLY A 209 1.15 0.17 6.62
C GLY A 209 0.42 0.86 7.78
N ALA A 210 0.88 0.73 9.03
CA ALA A 210 0.27 1.42 10.17
C ALA A 210 1.22 1.57 11.35
N GLY A 211 1.07 2.70 12.09
CA GLY A 211 1.69 2.92 13.39
C GLY A 211 3.22 3.03 13.37
N VAL A 212 3.80 3.40 12.25
CA VAL A 212 5.22 3.69 12.15
C VAL A 212 5.49 5.08 12.73
N THR A 213 6.44 5.16 13.64
CA THR A 213 6.87 6.37 14.34
C THR A 213 8.38 6.55 14.25
N LEU A 214 8.89 7.68 14.71
CA LEU A 214 10.35 7.91 14.78
C LEU A 214 11.05 6.84 15.63
N ASP A 215 10.41 6.41 16.72
CA ASP A 215 10.97 5.41 17.64
C ASP A 215 10.98 3.98 17.04
N THR A 216 10.15 3.72 16.04
CA THR A 216 9.99 2.38 15.45
C THR A 216 10.53 2.24 14.04
N ILE A 217 10.90 3.34 13.36
CA ILE A 217 11.26 3.32 11.94
C ILE A 217 12.50 2.49 11.65
N GLU A 218 13.54 2.55 12.46
CA GLU A 218 14.76 1.77 12.27
C GLU A 218 14.48 0.28 12.28
N GLU A 219 13.75 -0.18 13.31
CA GLU A 219 13.38 -1.59 13.43
C GLU A 219 12.38 -2.00 12.34
N THR A 220 11.46 -1.11 11.98
CA THR A 220 10.55 -1.32 10.84
C THR A 220 11.34 -1.56 9.56
N PHE A 221 12.32 -0.72 9.23
CA PHE A 221 13.15 -0.90 8.04
C PHE A 221 14.09 -2.11 8.15
N ARG A 222 14.50 -2.49 9.34
CA ARG A 222 15.27 -3.73 9.51
C ARG A 222 14.44 -4.97 9.13
N LEU A 223 13.15 -4.98 9.46
CA LEU A 223 12.25 -6.12 9.32
C LEU A 223 11.40 -6.12 8.04
N SER A 224 11.30 -5.00 7.33
CA SER A 224 10.43 -4.84 6.15
C SER A 224 11.15 -4.21 4.97
N ASP A 225 10.45 -4.09 3.86
CA ASP A 225 10.97 -3.54 2.60
C ASP A 225 10.44 -2.13 2.32
N GLY A 226 9.75 -1.50 3.27
CA GLY A 226 9.26 -0.12 3.21
C GLY A 226 8.20 0.18 4.25
N ALA A 227 7.77 1.44 4.31
CA ALA A 227 6.77 1.89 5.26
C ALA A 227 5.79 2.91 4.66
N ILE A 228 4.53 2.86 5.10
CA ILE A 228 3.51 3.87 4.84
C ILE A 228 3.23 4.58 6.16
N VAL A 229 3.39 5.91 6.17
CA VAL A 229 3.25 6.75 7.35
C VAL A 229 2.13 7.76 7.14
N GLY A 230 1.15 7.74 8.03
CA GLY A 230 0.02 8.68 8.04
C GLY A 230 0.11 9.63 9.23
N SER A 231 -0.55 9.27 10.32
CA SER A 231 -0.75 10.12 11.51
C SER A 231 0.55 10.65 12.12
N TRP A 232 1.65 9.89 12.09
CA TRP A 232 2.90 10.37 12.69
C TRP A 232 3.47 11.61 11.99
N PHE A 233 3.26 11.78 10.70
CA PHE A 233 3.68 12.97 9.97
C PHE A 233 2.82 14.20 10.25
N LYS A 234 1.68 14.04 10.92
CA LYS A 234 0.69 15.10 11.10
C LYS A 234 0.77 15.74 12.48
N GLU A 235 0.35 17.00 12.58
CA GLU A 235 0.24 17.74 13.83
C GLU A 235 -0.56 16.94 14.86
N GLY A 236 -0.01 16.81 16.06
CA GLY A 236 -0.62 16.02 17.13
C GLY A 236 -0.57 14.51 16.93
N HIS A 237 0.10 14.01 15.89
CA HIS A 237 0.19 12.59 15.51
C HIS A 237 -1.17 11.91 15.34
N VAL A 238 -2.15 12.65 14.80
CA VAL A 238 -3.51 12.17 14.51
C VAL A 238 -3.78 12.17 13.00
N ASP A 239 -4.73 11.34 12.55
CA ASP A 239 -5.04 11.17 11.13
C ASP A 239 -5.72 12.40 10.49
N ILE A 240 -6.32 13.29 11.28
CA ILE A 240 -6.97 14.54 10.85
C ILE A 240 -6.09 15.79 10.94
N GLY A 241 -4.83 15.68 11.39
CA GLY A 241 -3.86 16.77 11.44
C GLY A 241 -3.32 17.15 10.06
N ASN A 242 -2.76 18.36 9.94
CA ASN A 242 -1.97 18.70 8.77
C ASN A 242 -0.58 18.07 8.86
N VAL A 243 0.03 17.81 7.70
CA VAL A 243 1.42 17.36 7.66
C VAL A 243 2.35 18.45 8.22
N ASN A 244 3.19 18.04 9.16
CA ASN A 244 4.21 18.87 9.79
C ASN A 244 5.57 18.57 9.14
N GLU A 245 6.19 19.60 8.56
CA GLU A 245 7.43 19.46 7.81
C GLU A 245 8.60 18.99 8.69
N ASP A 246 8.67 19.40 9.93
CA ASP A 246 9.75 18.99 10.84
C ASP A 246 9.69 17.49 11.15
N TYR A 247 8.49 16.93 11.32
CA TYR A 247 8.32 15.49 11.52
C TYR A 247 8.73 14.69 10.28
N VAL A 248 8.33 15.17 9.09
CA VAL A 248 8.71 14.57 7.82
C VAL A 248 10.22 14.57 7.64
N LYS A 249 10.86 15.71 7.89
CA LYS A 249 12.33 15.88 7.84
C LYS A 249 13.06 14.95 8.79
N LEU A 250 12.60 14.86 10.04
CA LEU A 250 13.22 13.98 11.06
C LEU A 250 13.20 12.51 10.60
N MET A 251 12.04 12.02 10.15
CA MET A 251 11.94 10.61 9.72
C MET A 251 12.69 10.33 8.41
N ALA A 252 12.70 11.28 7.47
CA ALA A 252 13.45 11.14 6.22
C ALA A 252 14.97 11.00 6.43
N GLN A 253 15.52 11.51 7.53
CA GLN A 253 16.93 11.35 7.89
C GLN A 253 17.28 9.94 8.39
N MET A 254 16.27 9.12 8.72
CA MET A 254 16.42 7.74 9.20
C MET A 254 16.33 6.70 8.07
N ASN A 255 16.07 7.13 6.82
CA ASN A 255 15.84 6.26 5.65
C ASN A 255 17.10 6.13 4.72
#